data_4728aa411337f775010d8dbd2b8ee380
#
_entry.id   4728aa411337f775010d8dbd2b8ee380
#
_cell.length_a   1.000
_cell.length_b   1.000
_cell.length_c   1.000
_cell.angle_alpha   90.00
_cell.angle_beta   90.00
_cell.angle_gamma   90.00
#
_symmetry.space_group_name_H-M   'P 1'
#
loop_
_entity.id
_entity.type
_entity.pdbx_description
1 polymer ?
#
loop_
_entity_poly.entity_id
_entity_poly.type
_entity_poly.pdbx_seq_one_letter_code
_entity_poly.pdbx_strand_id
1 'polypeptide(L)'
;MKLYRTSRGHYVEEQGAYHRVPEGSWDWLIAHDDLHGYLASIVAETKSADDFFAAQIEAPIGTQEVWAAGVTYYRSRSARMEESKEAGGGSFYDRVYSADRPELFFKATAHRVAPHGGRVRIRRDAAWSVPEPELTLLINPRGQLIGCTIGNDMSSRDIEGENPLYLPQAKVYDGSCALGPCVLLCSEPPPAATEIRLDIFRGGQAAFSGVTTLAELKREPAALIEYLVRDNSFPAGVFLRTGTGIVPPDSFTLAKGDRVQISIDAIGVLENEVTQAD
;
A
#
# COMPACT_ATOMS: atom_id res chain seq x y z
N MET A 1 -2.49 18.51 -3.33
CA MET A 1 -2.08 18.04 -4.68
C MET A 1 -1.98 16.53 -4.70
N LYS A 2 -2.32 15.90 -5.84
CA LYS A 2 -2.13 14.46 -6.08
C LYS A 2 -1.25 14.25 -7.30
N LEU A 3 -0.25 13.38 -7.20
CA LEU A 3 0.67 13.05 -8.28
C LEU A 3 0.29 11.70 -8.88
N TYR A 4 0.06 11.70 -10.20
CA TYR A 4 -0.32 10.52 -10.98
C TYR A 4 0.80 10.09 -11.92
N ARG A 5 1.04 8.78 -11.98
CA ARG A 5 1.82 8.14 -13.04
C ARG A 5 0.87 7.51 -14.03
N THR A 6 1.05 7.79 -15.32
CA THR A 6 0.16 7.31 -16.36
C THR A 6 0.93 6.85 -17.61
N SER A 7 0.26 6.15 -18.52
CA SER A 7 0.79 5.74 -19.82
C SER A 7 1.19 6.91 -20.74
N ARG A 8 0.80 8.14 -20.41
CA ARG A 8 1.12 9.36 -21.16
C ARG A 8 2.11 10.30 -20.46
N GLY A 9 2.63 9.90 -19.31
CA GLY A 9 3.52 10.71 -18.49
C GLY A 9 2.97 10.95 -17.09
N HIS A 10 3.49 11.96 -16.40
CA HIS A 10 3.12 12.30 -15.05
C HIS A 10 2.19 13.51 -15.02
N TYR A 11 1.26 13.52 -14.09
CA TYR A 11 0.32 14.61 -13.90
C TYR A 11 0.18 14.95 -12.43
N VAL A 12 0.09 16.24 -12.13
CA VAL A 12 -0.32 16.73 -10.82
C VAL A 12 -1.78 17.21 -10.90
N GLU A 13 -2.59 16.75 -9.94
CA GLU A 13 -3.97 17.22 -9.79
C GLU A 13 -4.04 18.19 -8.62
N GLU A 14 -4.68 19.32 -8.85
CA GLU A 14 -5.04 20.29 -7.81
C GLU A 14 -6.46 20.81 -8.08
N GLN A 15 -7.33 20.69 -7.08
CA GLN A 15 -8.74 21.14 -7.12
C GLN A 15 -9.54 20.63 -8.34
N GLY A 16 -9.27 19.41 -8.78
CA GLY A 16 -9.94 18.78 -9.93
C GLY A 16 -9.36 19.14 -11.30
N ALA A 17 -8.34 19.99 -11.37
CA ALA A 17 -7.59 20.28 -12.58
C ALA A 17 -6.31 19.45 -12.66
N TYR A 18 -6.02 18.88 -13.84
CA TYR A 18 -4.83 18.04 -14.05
C TYR A 18 -3.80 18.81 -14.86
N HIS A 19 -2.58 18.86 -14.41
CA HIS A 19 -1.48 19.55 -15.06
C HIS A 19 -0.39 18.54 -15.40
N ARG A 20 0.05 18.57 -16.66
CA ARG A 20 1.12 17.67 -17.12
C ARG A 20 2.45 18.10 -16.54
N VAL A 21 3.17 17.18 -15.95
CA VAL A 21 4.54 17.39 -15.48
C VAL A 21 5.47 17.25 -16.70
N PRO A 22 6.17 18.33 -17.11
CA PRO A 22 6.83 18.37 -18.42
C PRO A 22 8.09 17.51 -18.49
N GLU A 23 8.79 17.31 -17.38
CA GLU A 23 10.11 16.67 -17.35
C GLU A 23 10.28 15.73 -16.15
N GLY A 24 11.23 14.80 -16.30
CA GLY A 24 11.68 13.90 -15.24
C GLY A 24 11.06 12.50 -15.31
N SER A 25 11.87 11.51 -14.96
CA SER A 25 11.36 10.17 -14.66
C SER A 25 10.62 10.18 -13.31
N TRP A 26 9.84 9.15 -13.04
CA TRP A 26 9.21 8.99 -11.72
C TRP A 26 10.24 9.02 -10.59
N ASP A 27 11.37 8.33 -10.74
CA ASP A 27 12.43 8.28 -9.72
C ASP A 27 13.06 9.64 -9.49
N TRP A 28 13.23 10.45 -10.56
CA TRP A 28 13.73 11.82 -10.42
C TRP A 28 12.74 12.68 -9.62
N LEU A 29 11.44 12.56 -9.88
CA LEU A 29 10.40 13.27 -9.11
C LEU A 29 10.47 12.91 -7.63
N ILE A 30 10.54 11.62 -7.31
CA ILE A 30 10.59 11.15 -5.91
C ILE A 30 11.89 11.60 -5.21
N ALA A 31 12.98 11.73 -5.95
CA ALA A 31 14.26 12.20 -5.42
C ALA A 31 14.41 13.74 -5.40
N HIS A 32 13.42 14.48 -5.95
CA HIS A 32 13.47 15.94 -6.01
C HIS A 32 13.52 16.56 -4.61
N ASP A 33 14.39 17.57 -4.43
CA ASP A 33 14.62 18.19 -3.12
C ASP A 33 13.39 18.89 -2.56
N ASP A 34 12.63 19.58 -3.41
CA ASP A 34 11.37 20.23 -3.10
C ASP A 34 10.32 19.81 -4.14
N LEU A 35 9.84 18.57 -4.04
CA LEU A 35 8.82 18.05 -4.95
C LEU A 35 7.53 18.88 -4.89
N HIS A 36 7.12 19.27 -3.68
CA HIS A 36 5.87 20.02 -3.51
C HIS A 36 5.95 21.41 -4.18
N GLY A 37 7.02 22.16 -3.94
CA GLY A 37 7.24 23.47 -4.56
C GLY A 37 7.38 23.38 -6.08
N TYR A 38 8.10 22.37 -6.58
CA TYR A 38 8.23 22.10 -8.01
C TYR A 38 6.86 21.86 -8.67
N LEU A 39 6.03 20.97 -8.10
CA LEU A 39 4.71 20.68 -8.66
C LEU A 39 3.74 21.85 -8.50
N ALA A 40 3.84 22.64 -7.43
CA ALA A 40 3.06 23.86 -7.26
C ALA A 40 3.38 24.91 -8.34
N SER A 41 4.65 25.04 -8.74
CA SER A 41 5.01 25.94 -9.85
C SER A 41 4.41 25.47 -11.18
N ILE A 42 4.38 24.17 -11.45
CA ILE A 42 3.73 23.62 -12.64
C ILE A 42 2.23 23.95 -12.65
N VAL A 43 1.54 23.77 -11.54
CA VAL A 43 0.11 24.13 -11.41
C VAL A 43 -0.12 25.62 -11.70
N ALA A 44 0.73 26.49 -11.18
CA ALA A 44 0.60 27.94 -11.37
C ALA A 44 0.92 28.41 -12.81
N GLU A 45 1.82 27.72 -13.52
CA GLU A 45 2.34 28.15 -14.81
C GLU A 45 1.67 27.48 -16.01
N THR A 46 0.95 26.36 -15.81
CA THR A 46 0.38 25.57 -16.91
C THR A 46 -1.14 25.59 -16.90
N LYS A 47 -1.71 25.31 -18.06
CA LYS A 47 -3.16 25.08 -18.19
C LYS A 47 -3.48 23.61 -17.87
N SER A 48 -4.74 23.37 -17.46
CA SER A 48 -5.26 22.01 -17.29
C SER A 48 -5.11 21.20 -18.58
N ALA A 49 -4.70 19.95 -18.43
CA ALA A 49 -4.46 19.01 -19.52
C ALA A 49 -5.63 18.02 -19.64
N ASP A 50 -6.39 18.13 -20.73
CA ASP A 50 -7.55 17.27 -21.00
C ASP A 50 -7.16 15.83 -21.37
N ASP A 51 -5.90 15.60 -21.77
CA ASP A 51 -5.40 14.30 -22.19
C ASP A 51 -5.16 13.31 -21.01
N PHE A 52 -5.25 13.77 -19.77
CA PHE A 52 -5.26 12.91 -18.58
C PHE A 52 -6.38 11.85 -18.66
N PHE A 53 -7.59 12.23 -19.04
CA PHE A 53 -8.75 11.33 -19.07
C PHE A 53 -8.66 10.22 -20.13
N ALA A 54 -7.77 10.35 -21.09
CA ALA A 54 -7.47 9.30 -22.08
C ALA A 54 -6.25 8.45 -21.71
N ALA A 55 -5.59 8.73 -20.56
CA ALA A 55 -4.44 8.02 -20.09
C ALA A 55 -4.84 6.85 -19.19
N GLN A 56 -4.10 5.73 -19.27
CA GLN A 56 -4.20 4.66 -18.31
C GLN A 56 -3.38 5.01 -17.07
N ILE A 57 -3.99 4.92 -15.89
CA ILE A 57 -3.26 5.08 -14.61
C ILE A 57 -2.33 3.89 -14.41
N GLU A 58 -1.08 4.17 -14.15
CA GLU A 58 -0.05 3.19 -13.79
C GLU A 58 0.20 3.18 -12.29
N ALA A 59 0.82 2.11 -11.78
CA ALA A 59 1.24 2.10 -10.38
C ALA A 59 2.21 3.25 -10.12
N PRO A 60 2.04 4.01 -9.01
CA PRO A 60 2.86 5.17 -8.70
C PRO A 60 4.25 4.76 -8.18
N ILE A 61 4.97 3.92 -8.92
CA ILE A 61 6.27 3.36 -8.56
C ILE A 61 7.18 3.31 -9.78
N GLY A 62 8.44 3.68 -9.61
CA GLY A 62 9.52 3.54 -10.60
C GLY A 62 10.41 2.36 -10.25
N THR A 63 11.59 2.62 -9.66
CA THR A 63 12.53 1.58 -9.20
C THR A 63 12.50 1.39 -7.68
N GLN A 64 11.60 2.08 -6.96
CA GLN A 64 11.48 1.98 -5.52
C GLN A 64 11.16 0.54 -5.07
N GLU A 65 11.59 0.20 -3.88
CA GLU A 65 11.12 -0.98 -3.15
C GLU A 65 9.84 -0.68 -2.39
N VAL A 66 9.06 -1.73 -2.10
CA VAL A 66 7.92 -1.69 -1.18
C VAL A 66 8.27 -2.53 0.04
N TRP A 67 8.26 -1.90 1.20
CA TRP A 67 8.38 -2.52 2.52
C TRP A 67 7.06 -2.43 3.26
N ALA A 68 6.88 -3.24 4.29
CA ALA A 68 5.67 -3.26 5.08
C ALA A 68 5.99 -3.40 6.57
N ALA A 69 5.10 -2.84 7.39
CA ALA A 69 5.11 -3.02 8.84
C ALA A 69 3.99 -3.98 9.26
N GLY A 70 4.34 -5.02 10.00
CA GLY A 70 3.37 -5.97 10.55
C GLY A 70 2.94 -5.63 11.97
N VAL A 71 1.79 -6.19 12.40
CA VAL A 71 1.29 -6.14 13.78
C VAL A 71 1.19 -4.72 14.34
N THR A 72 0.74 -3.78 13.53
CA THR A 72 0.67 -2.35 13.88
C THR A 72 -0.70 -1.91 14.41
N TYR A 73 -1.76 -2.67 14.15
CA TYR A 73 -3.11 -2.45 14.66
C TYR A 73 -3.47 -3.51 15.70
N TYR A 74 -4.34 -3.17 16.66
CA TYR A 74 -4.84 -4.15 17.63
C TYR A 74 -5.52 -5.34 16.94
N ARG A 75 -6.30 -5.08 15.90
CA ARG A 75 -7.02 -6.12 15.14
C ARG A 75 -6.05 -7.06 14.42
N SER A 76 -5.00 -6.54 13.80
CA SER A 76 -3.99 -7.37 13.13
C SER A 76 -3.19 -8.23 14.13
N ARG A 77 -2.87 -7.68 15.32
CA ARG A 77 -2.27 -8.48 16.41
C ARG A 77 -3.15 -9.67 16.78
N SER A 78 -4.44 -9.43 17.02
CA SER A 78 -5.37 -10.49 17.44
C SER A 78 -5.51 -11.58 16.38
N ALA A 79 -5.60 -11.20 15.10
CA ALA A 79 -5.66 -12.14 13.98
C ALA A 79 -4.39 -12.99 13.87
N ARG A 80 -3.20 -12.37 13.96
CA ARG A 80 -1.92 -13.09 13.91
C ARG A 80 -1.71 -14.05 15.07
N MET A 81 -2.14 -13.67 16.27
CA MET A 81 -2.10 -14.55 17.44
C MET A 81 -3.00 -15.77 17.26
N GLU A 82 -4.18 -15.61 16.67
CA GLU A 82 -5.11 -16.70 16.40
C GLU A 82 -4.55 -17.67 15.33
N GLU A 83 -4.10 -17.14 14.18
CA GLU A 83 -3.53 -17.88 13.05
C GLU A 83 -2.31 -18.73 13.44
N SER A 84 -1.48 -18.24 14.34
CA SER A 84 -0.22 -18.89 14.72
C SER A 84 -0.29 -19.73 16.00
N LYS A 85 -1.49 -19.94 16.59
CA LYS A 85 -1.65 -20.71 17.83
C LYS A 85 -1.05 -22.09 17.76
N GLU A 86 -1.34 -22.84 16.71
CA GLU A 86 -0.87 -24.22 16.54
C GLU A 86 0.65 -24.29 16.30
N ALA A 87 1.23 -23.27 15.64
CA ALA A 87 2.66 -23.17 15.38
C ALA A 87 3.48 -22.61 16.56
N GLY A 88 2.83 -22.27 17.70
CA GLY A 88 3.49 -21.65 18.85
C GLY A 88 3.91 -20.19 18.62
N GLY A 89 3.48 -19.57 17.52
CA GLY A 89 3.86 -18.21 17.11
C GLY A 89 3.16 -17.08 17.86
N GLY A 90 2.03 -17.36 18.54
CA GLY A 90 1.22 -16.34 19.20
C GLY A 90 2.00 -15.45 20.19
N SER A 91 2.99 -16.00 20.91
CA SER A 91 3.83 -15.25 21.84
C SER A 91 4.79 -14.28 21.13
N PHE A 92 5.19 -14.54 19.89
CA PHE A 92 6.06 -13.65 19.12
C PHE A 92 5.32 -12.40 18.68
N TYR A 93 4.10 -12.53 18.16
CA TYR A 93 3.28 -11.41 17.71
C TYR A 93 2.85 -10.50 18.86
N ASP A 94 2.56 -11.07 20.04
CA ASP A 94 2.29 -10.29 21.25
C ASP A 94 3.51 -9.48 21.69
N ARG A 95 4.70 -10.08 21.67
CA ARG A 95 5.95 -9.40 21.97
C ARG A 95 6.25 -8.28 20.99
N VAL A 96 6.11 -8.52 19.68
CA VAL A 96 6.34 -7.49 18.63
C VAL A 96 5.36 -6.33 18.80
N TYR A 97 4.09 -6.59 19.08
CA TYR A 97 3.11 -5.52 19.31
C TYR A 97 3.51 -4.59 20.46
N SER A 98 4.15 -5.13 21.51
CA SER A 98 4.54 -4.38 22.71
C SER A 98 6.00 -3.89 22.68
N ALA A 99 6.82 -4.37 21.75
CA ALA A 99 8.24 -4.01 21.64
C ALA A 99 8.43 -2.60 21.06
N ASP A 100 9.59 -1.98 21.33
CA ASP A 100 9.99 -0.72 20.67
C ASP A 100 10.25 -0.95 19.18
N ARG A 101 10.94 -2.04 18.83
CA ARG A 101 11.25 -2.41 17.45
C ARG A 101 10.02 -2.95 16.75
N PRO A 102 9.56 -2.33 15.63
CA PRO A 102 8.46 -2.85 14.82
C PRO A 102 8.89 -4.07 14.01
N GLU A 103 7.93 -4.87 13.59
CA GLU A 103 8.11 -5.79 12.48
C GLU A 103 8.18 -4.99 11.19
N LEU A 104 9.28 -5.13 10.44
CA LEU A 104 9.43 -4.58 9.10
C LEU A 104 9.91 -5.69 8.18
N PHE A 105 9.29 -5.81 7.01
CA PHE A 105 9.66 -6.81 6.03
C PHE A 105 9.58 -6.25 4.60
N PHE A 106 10.41 -6.81 3.72
CA PHE A 106 10.36 -6.53 2.29
C PHE A 106 9.10 -7.12 1.68
N LYS A 107 8.35 -6.31 0.88
CA LYS A 107 7.09 -6.72 0.27
C LYS A 107 7.20 -6.95 -1.22
N ALA A 108 7.75 -6.01 -1.96
CA ALA A 108 7.81 -6.13 -3.42
C ALA A 108 8.89 -5.24 -4.03
N THR A 109 9.40 -5.69 -5.16
CA THR A 109 10.03 -4.84 -6.17
C THR A 109 8.96 -4.29 -7.13
N ALA A 110 9.27 -3.21 -7.84
CA ALA A 110 8.32 -2.50 -8.70
C ALA A 110 7.58 -3.40 -9.71
N HIS A 111 8.26 -4.38 -10.31
CA HIS A 111 7.65 -5.28 -11.31
C HIS A 111 6.55 -6.20 -10.76
N ARG A 112 6.43 -6.34 -9.43
CA ARG A 112 5.35 -7.10 -8.76
C ARG A 112 4.18 -6.25 -8.33
N VAL A 113 4.23 -4.93 -8.57
CA VAL A 113 3.21 -3.99 -8.12
C VAL A 113 2.16 -3.79 -9.21
N ALA A 114 0.92 -4.16 -8.92
CA ALA A 114 -0.22 -3.92 -9.79
C ALA A 114 -0.73 -2.46 -9.65
N PRO A 115 -1.15 -1.81 -10.73
CA PRO A 115 -1.79 -0.50 -10.71
C PRO A 115 -3.26 -0.58 -10.27
N HIS A 116 -3.90 0.60 -10.14
CA HIS A 116 -5.35 0.71 -10.12
C HIS A 116 -5.95 0.10 -11.41
N GLY A 117 -7.02 -0.69 -11.27
CA GLY A 117 -7.61 -1.47 -12.36
C GLY A 117 -6.78 -2.70 -12.79
N GLY A 118 -5.61 -2.89 -12.22
CA GLY A 118 -4.73 -4.04 -12.51
C GLY A 118 -5.11 -5.29 -11.73
N ARG A 119 -4.40 -6.39 -12.04
CA ARG A 119 -4.64 -7.70 -11.46
C ARG A 119 -3.71 -7.99 -10.29
N VAL A 120 -4.29 -8.42 -9.16
CA VAL A 120 -3.57 -9.04 -8.05
C VAL A 120 -3.75 -10.55 -8.08
N ARG A 121 -2.90 -11.29 -7.38
CA ARG A 121 -2.92 -12.75 -7.46
C ARG A 121 -3.05 -13.38 -6.07
N ILE A 122 -3.75 -14.52 -6.02
CA ILE A 122 -3.66 -15.50 -4.94
C ILE A 122 -2.74 -16.65 -5.37
N ARG A 123 -2.04 -17.25 -4.41
CA ARG A 123 -1.12 -18.37 -4.69
C ARG A 123 -1.88 -19.65 -5.00
N ARG A 124 -1.29 -20.53 -5.84
CA ARG A 124 -1.87 -21.85 -6.16
C ARG A 124 -1.80 -22.83 -4.99
N ASP A 125 -0.79 -22.67 -4.16
CA ASP A 125 -0.46 -23.53 -3.01
C ASP A 125 -0.99 -22.96 -1.68
N ALA A 126 -1.85 -21.93 -1.74
CA ALA A 126 -2.53 -21.36 -0.58
C ALA A 126 -4.03 -21.62 -0.64
N ALA A 127 -4.59 -22.04 0.48
CA ALA A 127 -6.03 -22.26 0.65
C ALA A 127 -6.75 -21.07 1.29
N TRP A 128 -6.00 -20.17 1.95
CA TRP A 128 -6.57 -19.02 2.65
C TRP A 128 -5.79 -17.74 2.30
N SER A 129 -6.40 -16.92 1.44
CA SER A 129 -5.82 -15.67 0.95
C SER A 129 -6.74 -14.49 1.23
N VAL A 130 -6.19 -13.37 1.68
CA VAL A 130 -6.93 -12.14 1.98
C VAL A 130 -6.21 -10.91 1.43
N PRO A 131 -6.92 -9.80 1.12
CA PRO A 131 -6.32 -8.51 0.90
C PRO A 131 -6.15 -7.80 2.25
N GLU A 132 -5.09 -7.05 2.40
CA GLU A 132 -4.85 -6.17 3.54
C GLU A 132 -4.81 -4.72 3.03
N PRO A 133 -5.86 -3.91 3.31
CA PRO A 133 -5.88 -2.50 2.94
C PRO A 133 -4.99 -1.68 3.85
N GLU A 134 -4.09 -0.88 3.28
CA GLU A 134 -3.09 -0.15 4.06
C GLU A 134 -2.86 1.26 3.54
N LEU A 135 -2.72 2.23 4.45
CA LEU A 135 -2.02 3.46 4.14
C LEU A 135 -0.57 3.11 3.80
N THR A 136 -0.05 3.65 2.72
CA THR A 136 1.33 3.43 2.29
C THR A 136 2.04 4.78 2.19
N LEU A 137 3.12 4.93 2.93
CA LEU A 137 3.95 6.13 2.98
C LEU A 137 4.95 6.11 1.81
N LEU A 138 5.17 7.25 1.17
CA LEU A 138 6.25 7.46 0.20
C LEU A 138 7.34 8.29 0.83
N ILE A 139 8.54 7.73 0.90
CA ILE A 139 9.70 8.29 1.58
C ILE A 139 10.77 8.57 0.53
N ASN A 140 11.31 9.78 0.52
CA ASN A 140 12.37 10.17 -0.42
C ASN A 140 13.75 9.60 0.00
N PRO A 141 14.80 9.74 -0.83
CA PRO A 141 16.14 9.23 -0.50
C PRO A 141 16.77 9.81 0.77
N ARG A 142 16.24 10.93 1.29
CA ARG A 142 16.69 11.54 2.55
C ARG A 142 15.95 11.01 3.78
N GLY A 143 15.08 10.02 3.62
CA GLY A 143 14.27 9.47 4.72
C GLY A 143 13.09 10.36 5.13
N GLN A 144 12.68 11.30 4.29
CA GLN A 144 11.57 12.21 4.58
C GLN A 144 10.27 11.72 3.93
N LEU A 145 9.17 11.80 4.66
CA LEU A 145 7.84 11.58 4.10
C LEU A 145 7.50 12.69 3.10
N ILE A 146 7.14 12.31 1.87
CA ILE A 146 6.76 13.24 0.80
C ILE A 146 5.36 12.98 0.25
N GLY A 147 4.72 11.90 0.67
CA GLY A 147 3.37 11.57 0.23
C GLY A 147 2.85 10.25 0.76
N CYS A 148 1.58 9.99 0.47
CA CYS A 148 0.90 8.75 0.83
C CYS A 148 0.10 8.21 -0.35
N THR A 149 -0.07 6.89 -0.41
CA THR A 149 -0.91 6.20 -1.40
C THR A 149 -1.68 5.05 -0.73
N ILE A 150 -2.58 4.42 -1.47
CA ILE A 150 -3.29 3.21 -1.03
C ILE A 150 -2.47 2.00 -1.41
N GLY A 151 -2.32 1.06 -0.47
CA GLY A 151 -1.71 -0.24 -0.72
C GLY A 151 -2.68 -1.40 -0.50
N ASN A 152 -2.54 -2.45 -1.33
CA ASN A 152 -3.17 -3.75 -1.11
C ASN A 152 -2.07 -4.78 -0.88
N ASP A 153 -1.95 -5.27 0.36
CA ASP A 153 -1.03 -6.33 0.75
C ASP A 153 -1.72 -7.70 0.64
N MET A 154 -1.56 -8.35 -0.52
CA MET A 154 -2.08 -9.69 -0.72
C MET A 154 -1.31 -10.69 0.15
N SER A 155 -2.04 -11.45 0.95
CA SER A 155 -1.50 -12.30 2.01
C SER A 155 -2.03 -13.73 1.90
N SER A 156 -1.13 -14.71 1.96
CA SER A 156 -1.48 -16.14 2.07
C SER A 156 -1.43 -16.51 3.54
N ARG A 157 -2.58 -16.42 4.22
CA ARG A 157 -2.72 -16.54 5.68
C ARG A 157 -2.36 -17.92 6.22
N ASP A 158 -2.70 -18.97 5.48
CA ASP A 158 -2.34 -20.34 5.83
C ASP A 158 -0.82 -20.55 5.85
N ILE A 159 -0.09 -20.05 4.85
CA ILE A 159 1.38 -20.13 4.79
C ILE A 159 2.00 -19.29 5.92
N GLU A 160 1.43 -18.12 6.18
CA GLU A 160 1.88 -17.20 7.23
C GLU A 160 1.68 -17.80 8.63
N GLY A 161 0.55 -18.46 8.86
CA GLY A 161 0.21 -19.13 10.11
C GLY A 161 0.97 -20.44 10.33
N GLU A 162 1.39 -21.14 9.26
CA GLU A 162 2.13 -22.39 9.35
C GLU A 162 3.49 -22.21 10.05
N ASN A 163 4.23 -21.18 9.68
CA ASN A 163 5.50 -20.86 10.29
C ASN A 163 5.89 -19.39 10.05
N PRO A 164 6.23 -18.60 11.07
CA PRO A 164 6.69 -17.22 10.90
C PRO A 164 7.88 -17.05 9.93
N LEU A 165 8.71 -18.06 9.75
CA LEU A 165 9.82 -18.05 8.80
C LEU A 165 9.37 -18.15 7.35
N TYR A 166 8.11 -18.49 7.09
CA TYR A 166 7.51 -18.52 5.76
C TYR A 166 6.88 -17.19 5.32
N LEU A 167 6.99 -16.14 6.17
CA LEU A 167 6.50 -14.80 5.84
C LEU A 167 6.92 -14.32 4.45
N PRO A 168 8.19 -14.48 3.99
CA PRO A 168 8.56 -14.09 2.63
C PRO A 168 7.76 -14.83 1.54
N GLN A 169 7.43 -16.11 1.73
CA GLN A 169 6.63 -16.87 0.77
C GLN A 169 5.15 -16.45 0.80
N ALA A 170 4.63 -16.14 1.99
CA ALA A 170 3.25 -15.69 2.17
C ALA A 170 2.99 -14.30 1.59
N LYS A 171 4.01 -13.43 1.57
CA LYS A 171 3.90 -11.99 1.25
C LYS A 171 4.57 -11.58 -0.06
N VAL A 172 5.57 -12.32 -0.57
CA VAL A 172 6.39 -11.91 -1.72
C VAL A 172 6.25 -12.90 -2.87
N TYR A 173 5.35 -12.60 -3.79
CA TYR A 173 5.12 -13.37 -5.01
C TYR A 173 4.54 -12.46 -6.10
N ASP A 174 4.45 -12.93 -7.35
CA ASP A 174 3.94 -12.12 -8.45
C ASP A 174 2.49 -11.70 -8.23
N GLY A 175 2.21 -10.41 -8.33
CA GLY A 175 0.88 -9.84 -8.12
C GLY A 175 0.44 -9.83 -6.65
N SER A 176 1.39 -9.98 -5.70
CA SER A 176 1.09 -9.91 -4.26
C SER A 176 0.94 -8.48 -3.74
N CYS A 177 1.16 -7.47 -4.56
CA CYS A 177 1.21 -6.07 -4.16
C CYS A 177 0.47 -5.19 -5.16
N ALA A 178 -0.33 -4.23 -4.68
CA ALA A 178 -0.84 -3.15 -5.51
C ALA A 178 -0.65 -1.80 -4.81
N LEU A 179 -0.43 -0.74 -5.61
CA LEU A 179 -0.33 0.65 -5.17
C LEU A 179 -1.14 1.56 -6.10
N GLY A 180 -1.77 2.59 -5.56
CA GLY A 180 -2.46 3.61 -6.32
C GLY A 180 -3.69 4.22 -5.64
N PRO A 181 -4.50 4.98 -6.38
CA PRO A 181 -4.35 5.34 -7.79
C PRO A 181 -3.29 6.42 -8.04
N CYS A 182 -2.89 7.15 -7.00
CA CYS A 182 -2.00 8.30 -7.04
C CYS A 182 -1.21 8.41 -5.74
N VAL A 183 -0.27 9.34 -5.68
CA VAL A 183 0.36 9.80 -4.44
C VAL A 183 -0.29 11.12 -4.01
N LEU A 184 -0.93 11.14 -2.85
CA LEU A 184 -1.31 12.37 -2.15
C LEU A 184 -0.04 12.98 -1.55
N LEU A 185 0.37 14.16 -2.01
CA LEU A 185 1.55 14.84 -1.49
C LEU A 185 1.30 15.38 -0.08
N CYS A 186 2.14 15.00 0.85
CA CYS A 186 2.08 15.44 2.25
C CYS A 186 3.42 15.21 2.93
N SER A 187 3.77 16.06 3.87
CA SER A 187 4.95 15.93 4.74
C SER A 187 4.63 15.29 6.09
N GLU A 188 3.34 15.10 6.38
CA GLU A 188 2.81 14.44 7.56
C GLU A 188 1.74 13.42 7.14
N PRO A 189 1.55 12.34 7.88
CA PRO A 189 0.47 11.39 7.62
C PRO A 189 -0.90 12.08 7.66
N PRO A 190 -1.91 11.55 6.95
CA PRO A 190 -3.28 12.03 7.06
C PRO A 190 -3.78 12.00 8.51
N PRO A 191 -4.80 12.83 8.85
CA PRO A 191 -5.36 12.88 10.21
C PRO A 191 -5.80 11.50 10.74
N ALA A 192 -5.72 11.30 12.06
CA ALA A 192 -6.10 10.04 12.70
C ALA A 192 -7.54 9.60 12.39
N ALA A 193 -8.46 10.54 12.13
CA ALA A 193 -9.84 10.24 11.75
C ALA A 193 -10.01 9.77 10.31
N THR A 194 -8.94 9.73 9.50
CA THR A 194 -8.99 9.28 8.11
C THR A 194 -9.49 7.85 8.03
N GLU A 195 -10.56 7.64 7.26
CA GLU A 195 -11.19 6.34 7.07
C GLU A 195 -10.41 5.52 6.02
N ILE A 196 -10.24 4.24 6.32
CA ILE A 196 -9.81 3.20 5.40
C ILE A 196 -10.96 2.20 5.28
N ARG A 197 -11.41 1.93 4.05
CA ARG A 197 -12.51 1.01 3.75
C ARG A 197 -12.03 -0.08 2.79
N LEU A 198 -12.46 -1.29 3.03
CA LEU A 198 -12.29 -2.45 2.15
C LEU A 198 -13.66 -3.00 1.76
N ASP A 199 -13.93 -3.07 0.46
CA ASP A 199 -15.09 -3.76 -0.10
C ASP A 199 -14.61 -4.85 -1.08
N ILE A 200 -15.16 -6.06 -0.96
CA ILE A 200 -14.85 -7.18 -1.85
C ILE A 200 -16.13 -7.65 -2.50
N PHE A 201 -16.12 -7.74 -3.84
CA PHE A 201 -17.26 -8.18 -4.63
C PHE A 201 -16.96 -9.51 -5.31
N ARG A 202 -17.92 -10.44 -5.24
CA ARG A 202 -17.88 -11.75 -5.91
C ARG A 202 -19.12 -11.89 -6.78
N GLY A 203 -18.96 -12.10 -8.08
CA GLY A 203 -20.07 -12.16 -9.00
C GLY A 203 -20.96 -10.91 -9.01
N GLY A 204 -20.41 -9.74 -8.72
CA GLY A 204 -21.12 -8.46 -8.64
C GLY A 204 -21.85 -8.20 -7.32
N GLN A 205 -21.83 -9.14 -6.36
CA GLN A 205 -22.41 -8.98 -5.02
C GLN A 205 -21.34 -8.72 -3.98
N ALA A 206 -21.65 -7.95 -2.94
CA ALA A 206 -20.74 -7.73 -1.82
C ALA A 206 -20.51 -9.05 -1.06
N ALA A 207 -19.25 -9.49 -1.05
CA ALA A 207 -18.78 -10.67 -0.31
C ALA A 207 -18.20 -10.31 1.05
N PHE A 208 -17.62 -9.14 1.18
CA PHE A 208 -17.10 -8.59 2.44
C PHE A 208 -17.08 -7.07 2.38
N SER A 209 -17.27 -6.42 3.52
CA SER A 209 -17.05 -4.99 3.72
C SER A 209 -16.51 -4.75 5.12
N GLY A 210 -15.52 -3.86 5.24
CA GLY A 210 -14.91 -3.49 6.51
C GLY A 210 -14.39 -2.06 6.49
N VAL A 211 -14.34 -1.44 7.66
CA VAL A 211 -13.89 -0.06 7.86
C VAL A 211 -13.02 0.03 9.10
N THR A 212 -11.98 0.85 9.03
CA THR A 212 -11.16 1.26 10.17
C THR A 212 -10.74 2.72 9.99
N THR A 213 -10.06 3.29 10.96
CA THR A 213 -9.45 4.62 10.86
C THR A 213 -7.98 4.55 11.24
N LEU A 214 -7.21 5.57 10.88
CA LEU A 214 -5.81 5.69 11.31
C LEU A 214 -5.66 5.88 12.83
N ALA A 215 -6.73 6.23 13.56
CA ALA A 215 -6.71 6.27 15.02
C ALA A 215 -6.43 4.89 15.67
N GLU A 216 -6.74 3.80 14.98
CA GLU A 216 -6.49 2.42 15.43
C GLU A 216 -5.03 1.95 15.19
N LEU A 217 -4.24 2.76 14.48
CA LEU A 217 -2.81 2.51 14.26
C LEU A 217 -2.03 2.82 15.54
N LYS A 218 -1.48 1.80 16.17
CA LYS A 218 -0.68 1.95 17.40
C LYS A 218 0.71 2.56 17.13
N ARG A 219 1.29 2.22 15.98
CA ARG A 219 2.65 2.63 15.64
C ARG A 219 2.64 3.99 14.96
N GLU A 220 3.37 4.93 15.53
CA GLU A 220 3.57 6.23 14.89
C GLU A 220 4.31 6.06 13.55
N PRO A 221 3.79 6.61 12.44
CA PRO A 221 4.44 6.50 11.14
C PRO A 221 5.88 7.00 11.12
N ALA A 222 6.19 8.05 11.87
CA ALA A 222 7.56 8.57 11.99
C ALA A 222 8.52 7.53 12.60
N ALA A 223 8.08 6.76 13.60
CA ALA A 223 8.88 5.70 14.18
C ALA A 223 9.11 4.54 13.18
N LEU A 224 8.10 4.19 12.38
CA LEU A 224 8.26 3.18 11.32
C LEU A 224 9.30 3.62 10.29
N ILE A 225 9.25 4.88 9.85
CA ILE A 225 10.24 5.46 8.92
C ILE A 225 11.64 5.42 9.53
N GLU A 226 11.80 5.87 10.79
CA GLU A 226 13.10 5.85 11.48
C GLU A 226 13.72 4.44 11.51
N TYR A 227 12.93 3.43 11.84
CA TYR A 227 13.43 2.04 11.86
C TYR A 227 13.74 1.51 10.46
N LEU A 228 12.98 1.90 9.44
CA LEU A 228 13.21 1.46 8.06
C LEU A 228 14.52 1.99 7.50
N VAL A 229 14.83 3.27 7.74
CA VAL A 229 16.04 3.91 7.19
C VAL A 229 17.28 3.75 8.08
N ARG A 230 17.15 3.12 9.25
CA ARG A 230 18.26 2.88 10.17
C ARG A 230 19.22 1.86 9.57
N ASP A 231 20.44 2.29 9.23
CA ASP A 231 21.46 1.49 8.55
C ASP A 231 21.00 0.89 7.20
N ASN A 232 19.99 1.52 6.57
CA ASN A 232 19.46 1.11 5.27
C ASN A 232 19.24 2.35 4.40
N SER A 233 19.63 2.29 3.13
CA SER A 233 19.55 3.39 2.18
C SER A 233 18.67 3.04 0.98
N PHE A 234 17.88 4.02 0.53
CA PHE A 234 16.97 3.88 -0.59
C PHE A 234 17.23 4.99 -1.62
N PRO A 235 18.17 4.80 -2.57
CA PRO A 235 18.62 5.87 -3.48
C PRO A 235 17.51 6.45 -4.37
N ALA A 236 16.46 5.69 -4.66
CA ALA A 236 15.29 6.13 -5.41
C ALA A 236 14.07 6.46 -4.52
N GLY A 237 14.23 6.44 -3.18
CA GLY A 237 13.13 6.45 -2.24
C GLY A 237 12.52 5.07 -2.02
N VAL A 238 11.51 4.99 -1.15
CA VAL A 238 10.88 3.72 -0.75
C VAL A 238 9.42 3.91 -0.39
N PHE A 239 8.60 2.90 -0.63
CA PHE A 239 7.24 2.80 -0.11
C PHE A 239 7.24 1.98 1.18
N LEU A 240 6.59 2.50 2.22
CA LEU A 240 6.41 1.80 3.50
C LEU A 240 4.93 1.67 3.82
N ARG A 241 4.43 0.46 3.85
CA ARG A 241 3.08 0.13 4.30
C ARG A 241 2.99 0.16 5.80
N THR A 242 1.89 0.67 6.33
CA THR A 242 1.71 0.89 7.77
C THR A 242 0.99 -0.25 8.49
N GLY A 243 0.63 -1.32 7.76
CA GLY A 243 -0.19 -2.42 8.28
C GLY A 243 -1.68 -2.18 8.13
N THR A 244 -2.47 -3.20 8.46
CA THR A 244 -3.93 -3.17 8.29
C THR A 244 -4.69 -3.25 9.62
N GLY A 245 -5.80 -2.50 9.71
CA GLY A 245 -6.81 -2.61 10.77
C GLY A 245 -8.05 -3.39 10.34
N ILE A 246 -8.13 -3.88 9.10
CA ILE A 246 -9.26 -4.63 8.58
C ILE A 246 -8.82 -6.06 8.28
N VAL A 247 -9.42 -7.01 8.97
CA VAL A 247 -9.16 -8.43 8.79
C VAL A 247 -10.50 -9.13 8.52
N PRO A 248 -10.70 -9.71 7.33
CA PRO A 248 -11.85 -10.56 7.06
C PRO A 248 -11.92 -11.73 8.05
N PRO A 249 -13.11 -12.31 8.32
CA PRO A 249 -13.23 -13.46 9.21
C PRO A 249 -12.50 -14.69 8.64
N ASP A 250 -12.12 -15.63 9.51
CA ASP A 250 -11.34 -16.83 9.14
C ASP A 250 -12.05 -17.72 8.12
N SER A 251 -13.39 -17.63 8.06
CA SER A 251 -14.21 -18.34 7.06
C SER A 251 -14.15 -17.71 5.66
N PHE A 252 -13.53 -16.52 5.52
CA PHE A 252 -13.42 -15.81 4.25
C PHE A 252 -12.06 -16.10 3.59
N THR A 253 -12.10 -16.42 2.32
CA THR A 253 -10.92 -16.43 1.44
C THR A 253 -11.27 -15.82 0.09
N LEU A 254 -10.31 -15.14 -0.52
CA LEU A 254 -10.44 -14.64 -1.88
C LEU A 254 -10.57 -15.78 -2.89
N ALA A 255 -11.27 -15.51 -3.98
CA ALA A 255 -11.41 -16.39 -5.13
C ALA A 255 -11.02 -15.66 -6.43
N LYS A 256 -10.61 -16.42 -7.44
CA LYS A 256 -10.38 -15.90 -8.80
C LYS A 256 -11.65 -15.18 -9.31
N GLY A 257 -11.50 -13.96 -9.80
CA GLY A 257 -12.60 -13.11 -10.29
C GLY A 257 -13.21 -12.19 -9.22
N ASP A 258 -12.77 -12.27 -7.95
CA ASP A 258 -13.15 -11.27 -6.96
C ASP A 258 -12.61 -9.90 -7.37
N ARG A 259 -13.36 -8.84 -7.03
CA ARG A 259 -12.95 -7.47 -7.17
C ARG A 259 -12.74 -6.86 -5.81
N VAL A 260 -11.54 -6.39 -5.54
CA VAL A 260 -11.14 -5.73 -4.29
C VAL A 260 -11.12 -4.24 -4.51
N GLN A 261 -11.86 -3.49 -3.71
CA GLN A 261 -11.84 -2.03 -3.65
C GLN A 261 -11.34 -1.57 -2.29
N ILE A 262 -10.31 -0.73 -2.29
CA ILE A 262 -9.79 -0.09 -1.10
C ILE A 262 -9.92 1.41 -1.28
N SER A 263 -10.60 2.09 -0.36
CA SER A 263 -10.67 3.55 -0.35
C SER A 263 -10.02 4.13 0.90
N ILE A 264 -9.29 5.22 0.72
CA ILE A 264 -8.75 6.05 1.81
C ILE A 264 -9.12 7.48 1.52
N ASP A 265 -9.70 8.15 2.53
CA ASP A 265 -10.10 9.55 2.42
C ASP A 265 -8.94 10.42 1.91
N ALA A 266 -9.28 11.42 1.10
CA ALA A 266 -8.38 12.33 0.41
C ALA A 266 -7.46 11.70 -0.66
N ILE A 267 -7.20 10.38 -0.67
CA ILE A 267 -6.40 9.72 -1.71
C ILE A 267 -7.29 9.29 -2.87
N GLY A 268 -8.33 8.48 -2.61
CA GLY A 268 -9.26 7.96 -3.61
C GLY A 268 -9.52 6.48 -3.46
N VAL A 269 -9.58 5.74 -4.57
CA VAL A 269 -9.93 4.32 -4.61
C VAL A 269 -8.86 3.54 -5.40
N LEU A 270 -8.35 2.48 -4.81
CA LEU A 270 -7.56 1.45 -5.47
C LEU A 270 -8.45 0.23 -5.73
N GLU A 271 -8.62 -0.14 -6.99
CA GLU A 271 -9.40 -1.32 -7.37
C GLU A 271 -8.50 -2.36 -8.04
N ASN A 272 -8.70 -3.64 -7.71
CA ASN A 272 -7.97 -4.75 -8.32
C ASN A 272 -8.89 -5.95 -8.57
N GLU A 273 -8.67 -6.67 -9.68
CA GLU A 273 -9.25 -7.99 -9.95
C GLU A 273 -8.33 -9.07 -9.41
N VAL A 274 -8.90 -10.05 -8.70
CA VAL A 274 -8.15 -11.21 -8.18
C VAL A 274 -7.99 -12.28 -9.24
N THR A 275 -6.75 -12.69 -9.48
CA THR A 275 -6.39 -13.79 -10.40
C THR A 275 -5.59 -14.87 -9.68
N GLN A 276 -5.42 -16.00 -10.34
CA GLN A 276 -4.54 -17.09 -9.92
C GLN A 276 -3.77 -17.59 -11.15
N ALA A 277 -2.53 -17.97 -10.98
CA ALA A 277 -1.79 -18.60 -12.08
C ALA A 277 -2.39 -19.94 -12.45
N ASP A 278 -2.28 -20.31 -13.72
CA ASP A 278 -2.71 -21.61 -14.24
C ASP A 278 -1.81 -22.73 -13.71
#